data_33377f38b3b877933fa3b54641cd8779
#
_entry.id   33377f38b3b877933fa3b54641cd8779
#
_cell.length_a   1.000
_cell.length_b   1.000
_cell.length_c   1.000
_cell.angle_alpha   90.00
_cell.angle_beta   90.00
_cell.angle_gamma   90.00
#
_symmetry.space_group_name_H-M   'P 1'
#
loop_
_entity.id
_entity.type
_entity.pdbx_description
1 polymer ?
#
loop_
_entity_poly.entity_id
_entity_poly.type
_entity_poly.pdbx_seq_one_letter_code
_entity_poly.pdbx_strand_id
1 'polypeptide(L)'
;MRRYLITSALVVGLASLLVIASMMTLADAQNQPKAKEFRIERSMPKEAVACIECHKMEHPGIFGDWANSRHASANVTCYDCHKAESFDPDVSKEHYKQYERRDLKYGTKEYKVPVAAVVTPKDCSRCHPDEAKQYARSKHANTHKIIWQIDPWLKLGMNSDLERATGCFHCHGTVLKKTKDGSLDPMTWPNVGVGRINLDGSLGSCTSCHTRHRFSVMEARKPEACGQCHLGPDHPQIEIFMESKHGDIYTAFGDEYNWNAAPGTWSAGVDFRGPTCAVCHMSGAGTVLTSHDVTERLAWESQAPLSVRPENFKPFPAKVNHETERGKMKEVCKQCHGKVWVDDHFVKYDKVNEAYNDIYFKPAKKMLDDLYAKGLLDKSKFFDEELEVEFYELWHHEGRRARFGAAMMAPDYTWWHGFYECKKRFVSFTEGGNDLIKHNKKAYKAIDFPAATGNTTRPAQVFGTGK
;
A
#
# COMPACT_ATOMS: atom_id res chain seq x y z
N MET A 1 -61.22 8.49 39.20
CA MET A 1 -60.04 9.38 39.38
C MET A 1 -58.68 8.72 39.17
N ARG A 2 -58.36 7.52 39.63
CA ARG A 2 -57.02 6.90 39.47
C ARG A 2 -56.57 6.57 38.02
N ARG A 3 -57.49 6.29 37.09
CA ARG A 3 -57.17 5.97 35.70
C ARG A 3 -56.78 7.21 34.87
N TYR A 4 -57.29 8.38 35.16
CA TYR A 4 -56.96 9.63 34.45
C TYR A 4 -55.63 10.21 34.89
N LEU A 5 -55.16 9.94 36.11
CA LEU A 5 -53.88 10.38 36.60
C LEU A 5 -52.72 9.57 35.98
N ILE A 6 -52.93 8.28 35.70
CA ILE A 6 -51.92 7.42 35.08
C ILE A 6 -51.74 7.77 33.59
N THR A 7 -52.82 8.06 32.86
CA THR A 7 -52.75 8.48 31.44
C THR A 7 -52.10 9.85 31.27
N SER A 8 -52.41 10.80 32.17
CA SER A 8 -51.79 12.12 32.14
C SER A 8 -50.28 12.07 32.45
N ALA A 9 -49.84 11.23 33.38
CA ALA A 9 -48.42 11.06 33.70
C ALA A 9 -47.64 10.40 32.55
N LEU A 10 -48.24 9.44 31.84
CA LEU A 10 -47.66 8.79 30.67
C LEU A 10 -47.53 9.75 29.47
N VAL A 11 -48.52 10.58 29.22
CA VAL A 11 -48.49 11.59 28.11
C VAL A 11 -47.46 12.67 28.41
N VAL A 12 -47.35 13.15 29.63
CA VAL A 12 -46.33 14.12 30.06
C VAL A 12 -44.91 13.51 29.96
N GLY A 13 -44.75 12.25 30.37
CA GLY A 13 -43.47 11.52 30.25
C GLY A 13 -43.01 11.31 28.80
N LEU A 14 -43.95 10.94 27.90
CA LEU A 14 -43.63 10.82 26.46
C LEU A 14 -43.31 12.17 25.80
N ALA A 15 -44.05 13.23 26.16
CA ALA A 15 -43.79 14.58 25.68
C ALA A 15 -42.40 15.10 26.13
N SER A 16 -42.03 14.82 27.39
CA SER A 16 -40.73 15.17 27.94
C SER A 16 -39.59 14.40 27.27
N LEU A 17 -39.75 13.11 26.98
CA LEU A 17 -38.78 12.29 26.23
C LEU A 17 -38.62 12.76 24.81
N LEU A 18 -39.67 13.16 24.10
CA LEU A 18 -39.63 13.74 22.77
C LEU A 18 -38.90 15.09 22.72
N VAL A 19 -39.11 15.93 23.72
CA VAL A 19 -38.41 17.22 23.84
C VAL A 19 -36.93 17.02 24.13
N ILE A 20 -36.57 16.07 25.00
CA ILE A 20 -35.18 15.73 25.31
C ILE A 20 -34.48 15.13 24.07
N ALA A 21 -35.14 14.23 23.33
CA ALA A 21 -34.63 13.68 22.09
C ALA A 21 -34.44 14.77 21.01
N SER A 22 -35.40 15.71 20.89
CA SER A 22 -35.26 16.85 19.96
C SER A 22 -34.15 17.81 20.39
N MET A 23 -33.94 18.02 21.68
CA MET A 23 -32.80 18.84 22.17
C MET A 23 -31.47 18.16 21.98
N MET A 24 -31.38 16.82 22.10
CA MET A 24 -30.14 16.06 21.78
C MET A 24 -29.80 16.11 20.28
N THR A 25 -30.80 15.98 19.40
CA THR A 25 -30.56 16.11 17.95
C THR A 25 -30.21 17.54 17.54
N LEU A 26 -30.70 18.56 18.20
CA LEU A 26 -30.32 19.95 18.00
C LEU A 26 -28.92 20.27 18.56
N ALA A 27 -28.54 19.66 19.69
CA ALA A 27 -27.20 19.79 20.25
C ALA A 27 -26.13 19.09 19.37
N ASP A 28 -26.45 17.92 18.81
CA ASP A 28 -25.57 17.23 17.83
C ASP A 28 -25.45 18.04 16.52
N ALA A 29 -26.52 18.67 16.05
CA ALA A 29 -26.47 19.55 14.88
C ALA A 29 -25.66 20.84 15.12
N GLN A 30 -25.58 21.30 16.38
CA GLN A 30 -24.75 22.47 16.75
C GLN A 30 -23.29 22.10 16.98
N ASN A 31 -22.97 20.84 17.26
CA ASN A 31 -21.61 20.32 17.43
C ASN A 31 -21.00 19.75 16.13
N GLN A 32 -21.68 19.82 15.02
CA GLN A 32 -21.03 19.58 13.74
C GLN A 32 -19.89 20.60 13.57
N PRO A 33 -18.65 20.15 13.30
CA PRO A 33 -17.56 21.09 13.07
C PRO A 33 -17.98 22.03 11.95
N LYS A 34 -18.23 23.30 12.31
CA LYS A 34 -18.50 24.35 11.31
C LYS A 34 -17.36 24.30 10.31
N ALA A 35 -17.69 24.13 9.04
CA ALA A 35 -16.69 24.23 7.98
C ALA A 35 -15.88 25.50 8.23
N LYS A 36 -14.56 25.36 8.46
CA LYS A 36 -13.70 26.50 8.68
C LYS A 36 -13.87 27.44 7.50
N GLU A 37 -14.29 28.68 7.77
CA GLU A 37 -14.23 29.74 6.75
C GLU A 37 -12.78 29.89 6.34
N PHE A 38 -12.45 29.52 5.11
CA PHE A 38 -11.13 29.66 4.57
C PHE A 38 -10.96 31.12 4.08
N ARG A 39 -10.16 31.88 4.78
CA ARG A 39 -9.77 33.22 4.34
C ARG A 39 -8.39 33.15 3.70
N ILE A 40 -8.34 33.48 2.42
CA ILE A 40 -7.08 33.66 1.69
C ILE A 40 -6.55 35.05 2.04
N GLU A 41 -5.58 35.09 2.94
CA GLU A 41 -4.97 36.34 3.39
C GLU A 41 -3.81 36.83 2.51
N ARG A 42 -3.39 36.03 1.53
CA ARG A 42 -2.27 36.33 0.63
C ARG A 42 -2.73 36.37 -0.82
N SER A 43 -2.09 37.17 -1.64
CA SER A 43 -2.34 37.21 -3.07
C SER A 43 -1.98 35.87 -3.72
N MET A 44 -2.97 35.15 -4.18
CA MET A 44 -2.77 33.94 -5.00
C MET A 44 -2.58 34.32 -6.47
N PRO A 45 -1.84 33.54 -7.25
CA PRO A 45 -1.82 33.67 -8.71
C PRO A 45 -3.26 33.59 -9.28
N LYS A 46 -3.52 34.33 -10.36
CA LYS A 46 -4.86 34.33 -10.99
C LYS A 46 -5.30 32.91 -11.41
N GLU A 47 -4.34 32.11 -11.82
CA GLU A 47 -4.53 30.69 -12.19
C GLU A 47 -5.04 29.86 -11.00
N ALA A 48 -4.43 30.03 -9.84
CA ALA A 48 -4.85 29.32 -8.62
C ALA A 48 -6.26 29.74 -8.18
N VAL A 49 -6.59 31.03 -8.26
CA VAL A 49 -7.95 31.53 -7.95
C VAL A 49 -8.97 30.90 -8.89
N ALA A 50 -8.68 30.84 -10.20
CA ALA A 50 -9.57 30.22 -11.17
C ALA A 50 -9.80 28.72 -10.87
N CYS A 51 -8.75 27.98 -10.50
CA CYS A 51 -8.87 26.57 -10.10
C CYS A 51 -9.84 26.42 -8.90
N ILE A 52 -9.64 27.24 -7.87
CA ILE A 52 -10.43 27.22 -6.63
C ILE A 52 -11.90 27.55 -6.91
N GLU A 53 -12.16 28.60 -7.66
CA GLU A 53 -13.54 29.04 -7.98
C GLU A 53 -14.32 27.96 -8.71
N CYS A 54 -13.70 27.28 -9.67
CA CYS A 54 -14.32 26.21 -10.41
C CYS A 54 -14.47 24.94 -9.55
N HIS A 55 -13.36 24.43 -9.01
CA HIS A 55 -13.36 23.15 -8.30
C HIS A 55 -14.10 23.18 -6.96
N LYS A 56 -14.28 24.32 -6.34
CA LYS A 56 -15.14 24.47 -5.15
C LYS A 56 -16.59 24.07 -5.43
N MET A 57 -17.07 24.29 -6.65
CA MET A 57 -18.43 23.94 -7.05
C MET A 57 -18.51 22.57 -7.73
N GLU A 58 -17.55 22.28 -8.60
CA GLU A 58 -17.58 21.07 -9.43
C GLU A 58 -17.11 19.82 -8.67
N HIS A 59 -16.13 20.00 -7.77
CA HIS A 59 -15.50 18.93 -7.01
C HIS A 59 -15.32 19.32 -5.53
N PRO A 60 -16.42 19.53 -4.80
CA PRO A 60 -16.37 20.08 -3.42
C PRO A 60 -15.55 19.19 -2.46
N GLY A 61 -15.48 17.89 -2.68
CA GLY A 61 -14.65 16.98 -1.89
C GLY A 61 -13.17 17.27 -2.09
N ILE A 62 -12.70 17.41 -3.33
CA ILE A 62 -11.31 17.77 -3.66
C ILE A 62 -10.93 19.11 -3.04
N PHE A 63 -11.81 20.12 -3.21
CA PHE A 63 -11.59 21.43 -2.63
C PHE A 63 -11.57 21.37 -1.11
N GLY A 64 -12.50 20.67 -0.47
CA GLY A 64 -12.60 20.53 0.97
C GLY A 64 -11.36 19.88 1.59
N ASP A 65 -10.86 18.81 0.97
CA ASP A 65 -9.63 18.13 1.40
C ASP A 65 -8.41 19.04 1.30
N TRP A 66 -8.22 19.70 0.14
CA TRP A 66 -7.14 20.66 -0.01
C TRP A 66 -7.25 21.82 0.99
N ALA A 67 -8.42 22.44 1.13
CA ALA A 67 -8.63 23.59 2.02
C ALA A 67 -8.33 23.27 3.50
N ASN A 68 -8.47 22.01 3.90
CA ASN A 68 -8.13 21.51 5.23
C ASN A 68 -6.70 20.92 5.33
N SER A 69 -5.89 21.02 4.29
CA SER A 69 -4.54 20.51 4.26
C SER A 69 -3.51 21.48 4.85
N ARG A 70 -2.35 20.94 5.22
CA ARG A 70 -1.18 21.78 5.56
C ARG A 70 -0.67 22.55 4.34
N HIS A 71 -0.85 22.02 3.13
CA HIS A 71 -0.49 22.70 1.89
C HIS A 71 -1.26 24.00 1.71
N ALA A 72 -2.59 23.96 1.88
CA ALA A 72 -3.39 25.17 1.83
C ALA A 72 -2.97 26.19 2.91
N SER A 73 -2.70 25.72 4.14
CA SER A 73 -2.21 26.56 5.24
C SER A 73 -0.84 27.20 4.95
N ALA A 74 -0.02 26.53 4.13
CA ALA A 74 1.27 27.04 3.66
C ALA A 74 1.16 27.82 2.34
N ASN A 75 -0.05 28.11 1.87
CA ASN A 75 -0.34 28.78 0.59
C ASN A 75 0.16 28.03 -0.64
N VAL A 76 0.26 26.68 -0.57
CA VAL A 76 0.51 25.80 -1.71
C VAL A 76 -0.83 25.49 -2.35
N THR A 77 -1.00 25.85 -3.62
CA THR A 77 -2.27 25.83 -4.34
C THR A 77 -2.38 24.65 -5.29
N CYS A 78 -3.57 24.45 -5.86
CA CYS A 78 -3.78 23.48 -6.93
C CYS A 78 -2.78 23.67 -8.09
N TYR A 79 -2.50 24.93 -8.43
CA TYR A 79 -1.60 25.29 -9.52
C TYR A 79 -0.15 24.89 -9.26
N ASP A 80 0.31 24.93 -8.01
CA ASP A 80 1.69 24.54 -7.66
C ASP A 80 1.95 23.04 -7.91
N CYS A 81 0.94 22.20 -7.77
CA CYS A 81 1.03 20.76 -8.01
C CYS A 81 0.65 20.37 -9.44
N HIS A 82 -0.35 21.03 -10.04
CA HIS A 82 -0.94 20.65 -11.31
C HIS A 82 -0.48 21.49 -12.50
N LYS A 83 0.36 22.52 -12.29
CA LYS A 83 0.93 23.26 -13.41
C LYS A 83 1.73 22.34 -14.30
N ALA A 84 1.34 22.26 -15.58
CA ALA A 84 2.11 21.59 -16.58
C ALA A 84 2.95 22.57 -17.39
N GLU A 85 4.18 22.23 -17.65
CA GLU A 85 5.03 22.94 -18.59
C GLU A 85 4.73 22.42 -20.02
N SER A 86 5.04 23.23 -21.03
CA SER A 86 4.71 22.91 -22.43
C SER A 86 5.37 21.61 -22.95
N PHE A 87 6.40 21.16 -22.29
CA PHE A 87 7.16 19.95 -22.62
C PHE A 87 6.75 18.73 -21.76
N ASP A 88 5.85 18.91 -20.78
CA ASP A 88 5.41 17.78 -19.95
C ASP A 88 4.56 16.81 -20.79
N PRO A 89 4.83 15.50 -20.71
CA PRO A 89 4.17 14.50 -21.54
C PRO A 89 2.71 14.23 -21.13
N ASP A 90 2.31 14.67 -19.96
CA ASP A 90 1.04 14.37 -19.29
C ASP A 90 0.06 15.55 -19.25
N VAL A 91 0.27 16.56 -20.08
CA VAL A 91 -0.67 17.70 -20.21
C VAL A 91 -2.06 17.21 -20.60
N SER A 92 -3.06 17.51 -19.78
CA SER A 92 -4.45 17.15 -20.06
C SER A 92 -5.07 18.05 -21.12
N LYS A 93 -5.29 17.50 -22.31
CA LYS A 93 -6.04 18.17 -23.38
C LYS A 93 -7.54 18.28 -23.06
N GLU A 94 -8.07 17.36 -22.26
CA GLU A 94 -9.48 17.36 -21.87
C GLU A 94 -9.82 18.53 -20.94
N HIS A 95 -8.91 18.88 -20.04
CA HIS A 95 -9.09 20.02 -19.15
C HIS A 95 -9.23 21.33 -19.94
N TYR A 96 -8.44 21.49 -20.99
CA TYR A 96 -8.56 22.62 -21.92
C TYR A 96 -9.92 22.67 -22.61
N LYS A 97 -10.42 21.55 -23.12
CA LYS A 97 -11.73 21.48 -23.80
C LYS A 97 -12.88 21.80 -22.86
N GLN A 98 -12.81 21.38 -21.61
CA GLN A 98 -13.83 21.69 -20.61
C GLN A 98 -13.84 23.18 -20.25
N TYR A 99 -12.69 23.83 -20.17
CA TYR A 99 -12.58 25.27 -19.94
C TYR A 99 -13.15 26.10 -21.10
N GLU A 100 -12.92 25.70 -22.32
CA GLU A 100 -13.44 26.34 -23.51
C GLU A 100 -14.99 26.24 -23.66
N ARG A 101 -15.62 25.24 -23.01
CA ARG A 101 -17.05 24.95 -23.11
C ARG A 101 -17.90 25.58 -22.01
N ARG A 102 -17.33 26.10 -20.96
CA ARG A 102 -18.08 26.67 -19.84
C ARG A 102 -18.13 28.16 -19.94
N ASP A 103 -19.32 28.68 -20.21
CA ASP A 103 -19.72 30.02 -19.78
C ASP A 103 -19.68 30.04 -18.26
N LEU A 104 -18.51 30.34 -17.69
CA LEU A 104 -18.40 30.63 -16.29
C LEU A 104 -19.22 31.89 -16.06
N LYS A 105 -20.33 31.80 -15.32
CA LYS A 105 -21.21 32.93 -14.95
C LYS A 105 -20.48 34.09 -14.26
N TYR A 106 -19.19 33.98 -14.04
CA TYR A 106 -18.32 34.92 -13.37
C TYR A 106 -17.31 35.60 -14.29
N GLY A 107 -17.74 35.96 -15.48
CA GLY A 107 -17.00 36.83 -16.39
C GLY A 107 -16.22 36.06 -17.48
N THR A 108 -16.26 36.62 -18.66
CA THR A 108 -15.65 36.18 -19.90
C THR A 108 -14.12 36.12 -19.92
N LYS A 109 -13.49 35.49 -18.91
CA LYS A 109 -12.06 35.33 -18.93
C LYS A 109 -11.71 33.86 -19.17
N GLU A 110 -11.30 33.55 -20.38
CA GLU A 110 -10.66 32.29 -20.73
C GLU A 110 -9.32 32.19 -19.97
N TYR A 111 -9.25 31.29 -19.01
CA TYR A 111 -7.97 30.91 -18.42
C TYR A 111 -7.45 29.66 -19.13
N LYS A 112 -6.59 29.85 -20.11
CA LYS A 112 -5.85 28.75 -20.76
C LYS A 112 -4.64 28.38 -19.90
N VAL A 113 -4.86 27.58 -18.86
CA VAL A 113 -3.80 27.09 -18.00
C VAL A 113 -3.54 25.64 -18.29
N PRO A 114 -2.33 25.25 -18.78
CA PRO A 114 -1.98 23.87 -18.95
C PRO A 114 -1.87 23.18 -17.58
N VAL A 115 -2.54 22.05 -17.44
CA VAL A 115 -2.50 21.25 -16.20
C VAL A 115 -2.08 19.82 -16.48
N ALA A 116 -1.26 19.29 -15.59
CA ALA A 116 -0.96 17.87 -15.51
C ALA A 116 -2.03 17.18 -14.67
N ALA A 117 -2.72 16.20 -15.26
CA ALA A 117 -3.72 15.40 -14.53
C ALA A 117 -3.04 14.48 -13.50
N VAL A 118 -1.82 14.01 -13.82
CA VAL A 118 -1.05 13.08 -13.00
C VAL A 118 0.07 13.86 -12.30
N VAL A 119 -0.13 14.17 -11.03
CA VAL A 119 0.94 14.70 -10.17
C VAL A 119 1.90 13.57 -9.83
N THR A 120 3.19 13.81 -10.00
CA THR A 120 4.25 12.83 -9.88
C THR A 120 5.22 13.15 -8.75
N PRO A 121 6.10 12.24 -8.34
CA PRO A 121 7.15 12.54 -7.39
C PRO A 121 8.08 13.68 -7.82
N LYS A 122 8.23 13.94 -9.13
CA LYS A 122 8.97 15.08 -9.66
C LYS A 122 8.34 16.41 -9.22
N ASP A 123 7.01 16.51 -9.24
CA ASP A 123 6.29 17.71 -8.79
C ASP A 123 6.44 17.92 -7.29
N CYS A 124 6.31 16.85 -6.50
CA CYS A 124 6.52 16.88 -5.06
C CYS A 124 7.96 17.29 -4.71
N SER A 125 8.94 16.83 -5.49
CA SER A 125 10.38 17.06 -5.24
C SER A 125 10.80 18.53 -5.30
N ARG A 126 9.98 19.39 -5.88
CA ARG A 126 10.24 20.84 -5.89
C ARG A 126 10.28 21.44 -4.47
N CYS A 127 9.53 20.85 -3.55
CA CYS A 127 9.46 21.28 -2.15
C CYS A 127 9.91 20.17 -1.17
N HIS A 128 9.83 18.90 -1.57
CA HIS A 128 10.17 17.69 -0.79
C HIS A 128 11.29 16.87 -1.45
N PRO A 129 12.49 17.48 -1.69
CA PRO A 129 13.55 16.82 -2.46
C PRO A 129 14.13 15.58 -1.76
N ASP A 130 14.24 15.58 -0.43
CA ASP A 130 14.83 14.49 0.33
C ASP A 130 13.89 13.29 0.39
N GLU A 131 12.61 13.52 0.64
CA GLU A 131 11.57 12.49 0.65
C GLU A 131 11.46 11.83 -0.73
N ALA A 132 11.41 12.62 -1.79
CA ALA A 132 11.35 12.12 -3.16
C ALA A 132 12.59 11.30 -3.53
N LYS A 133 13.79 11.76 -3.13
CA LYS A 133 15.06 11.05 -3.35
C LYS A 133 15.13 9.74 -2.57
N GLN A 134 14.68 9.72 -1.32
CA GLN A 134 14.61 8.52 -0.49
C GLN A 134 13.61 7.53 -1.09
N TYR A 135 12.43 7.99 -1.43
CA TYR A 135 11.39 7.16 -2.03
C TYR A 135 11.84 6.54 -3.37
N ALA A 136 12.45 7.32 -4.26
CA ALA A 136 12.88 6.84 -5.58
C ALA A 136 13.90 5.68 -5.51
N ARG A 137 14.70 5.60 -4.46
CA ARG A 137 15.64 4.50 -4.23
C ARG A 137 15.04 3.31 -3.46
N SER A 138 13.82 3.44 -2.95
CA SER A 138 13.15 2.41 -2.17
C SER A 138 12.61 1.28 -3.04
N LYS A 139 12.33 0.14 -2.41
CA LYS A 139 11.59 -0.97 -3.03
C LYS A 139 10.20 -0.56 -3.49
N HIS A 140 9.52 0.33 -2.77
CA HIS A 140 8.21 0.80 -3.18
C HIS A 140 8.25 1.44 -4.58
N ALA A 141 9.12 2.40 -4.81
CA ALA A 141 9.25 3.02 -6.12
C ALA A 141 9.70 2.03 -7.22
N ASN A 142 10.38 0.94 -6.84
CA ASN A 142 10.90 -0.07 -7.74
C ASN A 142 10.08 -1.38 -7.75
N THR A 143 8.95 -1.43 -7.01
CA THR A 143 8.11 -2.62 -6.86
C THR A 143 7.69 -3.21 -8.21
N HIS A 144 7.35 -2.39 -9.20
CA HIS A 144 6.98 -2.88 -10.52
C HIS A 144 8.07 -3.78 -11.13
N LYS A 145 9.35 -3.40 -11.02
CA LYS A 145 10.45 -4.22 -11.53
C LYS A 145 10.67 -5.49 -10.72
N ILE A 146 10.50 -5.41 -9.40
CA ILE A 146 10.74 -6.51 -8.48
C ILE A 146 9.69 -7.59 -8.64
N ILE A 147 8.41 -7.23 -8.61
CA ILE A 147 7.31 -8.19 -8.59
C ILE A 147 7.27 -9.07 -9.84
N TRP A 148 7.56 -8.51 -11.00
CA TRP A 148 7.64 -9.26 -12.26
C TRP A 148 8.77 -10.31 -12.30
N GLN A 149 9.76 -10.19 -11.43
CA GLN A 149 10.87 -11.14 -11.34
C GLN A 149 10.60 -12.24 -10.32
N ILE A 150 9.86 -11.94 -9.26
CA ILE A 150 9.72 -12.88 -8.13
C ILE A 150 8.37 -13.59 -8.09
N ASP A 151 7.32 -13.01 -8.68
CA ASP A 151 5.98 -13.56 -8.60
C ASP A 151 5.53 -14.19 -9.93
N PRO A 152 5.52 -15.53 -9.99
CA PRO A 152 5.07 -16.24 -11.19
C PRO A 152 3.57 -16.09 -11.45
N TRP A 153 2.73 -15.87 -10.42
CA TRP A 153 1.29 -15.69 -10.59
C TRP A 153 0.99 -14.44 -11.42
N LEU A 154 1.62 -13.31 -11.07
CA LEU A 154 1.46 -12.07 -11.81
C LEU A 154 1.86 -12.23 -13.29
N LYS A 155 2.91 -12.99 -13.54
CA LYS A 155 3.48 -13.17 -14.87
C LYS A 155 2.77 -14.25 -15.70
N LEU A 156 2.45 -15.37 -15.11
CA LEU A 156 2.05 -16.60 -15.80
C LEU A 156 0.64 -17.09 -15.44
N GLY A 157 0.19 -16.87 -14.18
CA GLY A 157 -1.05 -17.40 -13.67
C GLY A 157 -2.32 -16.63 -14.09
N MET A 158 -2.20 -15.35 -14.40
CA MET A 158 -3.36 -14.53 -14.77
C MET A 158 -3.76 -14.73 -16.23
N ASN A 159 -5.07 -14.78 -16.48
CA ASN A 159 -5.63 -15.04 -17.80
C ASN A 159 -5.75 -13.78 -18.67
N SER A 160 -5.82 -12.59 -18.05
CA SER A 160 -6.00 -11.34 -18.79
C SER A 160 -5.27 -10.15 -18.17
N ASP A 161 -5.00 -9.14 -19.01
CA ASP A 161 -4.46 -7.86 -18.54
C ASP A 161 -5.50 -7.08 -17.70
N LEU A 162 -6.79 -7.38 -17.86
CA LEU A 162 -7.85 -6.75 -17.07
C LEU A 162 -7.73 -7.15 -15.59
N GLU A 163 -7.42 -8.40 -15.28
CA GLU A 163 -7.17 -8.87 -13.91
C GLU A 163 -6.02 -8.10 -13.25
N ARG A 164 -4.96 -7.82 -14.01
CA ARG A 164 -3.83 -7.00 -13.53
C ARG A 164 -4.23 -5.56 -13.33
N ALA A 165 -4.94 -4.97 -14.31
CA ALA A 165 -5.33 -3.57 -14.28
C ALA A 165 -6.31 -3.26 -13.14
N THR A 166 -7.25 -4.18 -12.86
CA THR A 166 -8.27 -3.99 -11.81
C THR A 166 -7.82 -4.44 -10.42
N GLY A 167 -6.75 -5.23 -10.32
CA GLY A 167 -6.21 -5.77 -9.07
C GLY A 167 -4.77 -5.33 -8.80
N CYS A 168 -3.81 -6.06 -9.35
CA CYS A 168 -2.38 -5.97 -8.99
C CYS A 168 -1.79 -4.56 -9.13
N PHE A 169 -2.18 -3.84 -10.19
CA PHE A 169 -1.60 -2.53 -10.48
C PHE A 169 -2.03 -1.45 -9.48
N HIS A 170 -3.13 -1.64 -8.76
CA HIS A 170 -3.55 -0.70 -7.72
C HIS A 170 -2.55 -0.64 -6.56
N CYS A 171 -1.92 -1.76 -6.21
CA CYS A 171 -0.91 -1.84 -5.17
C CYS A 171 0.51 -1.70 -5.74
N HIS A 172 0.86 -2.51 -6.74
CA HIS A 172 2.22 -2.62 -7.26
C HIS A 172 2.60 -1.56 -8.29
N GLY A 173 1.62 -0.87 -8.86
CA GLY A 173 1.85 0.08 -9.94
C GLY A 173 2.05 -0.61 -11.30
N THR A 174 2.07 0.20 -12.33
CA THR A 174 2.40 -0.18 -13.71
C THR A 174 2.99 1.01 -14.47
N VAL A 175 3.42 0.77 -15.69
CA VAL A 175 3.87 1.84 -16.61
C VAL A 175 2.65 2.56 -17.16
N LEU A 176 2.52 3.85 -16.88
CA LEU A 176 1.46 4.68 -17.45
C LEU A 176 1.64 4.81 -18.96
N LYS A 177 0.53 4.71 -19.69
CA LYS A 177 0.50 4.80 -21.15
C LYS A 177 -0.51 5.84 -21.60
N LYS A 178 -0.34 6.33 -22.82
CA LYS A 178 -1.30 7.13 -23.56
C LYS A 178 -1.91 6.31 -24.69
N THR A 179 -3.15 6.58 -24.98
CA THR A 179 -3.84 6.12 -26.18
C THR A 179 -3.39 6.94 -27.39
N LYS A 180 -3.82 6.55 -28.57
CA LYS A 180 -3.43 7.22 -29.84
C LYS A 180 -3.90 8.69 -29.92
N ASP A 181 -5.00 9.02 -29.26
CA ASP A 181 -5.55 10.38 -29.16
C ASP A 181 -4.86 11.25 -28.11
N GLY A 182 -3.95 10.67 -27.34
CA GLY A 182 -3.14 11.33 -26.30
C GLY A 182 -3.78 11.34 -24.91
N SER A 183 -4.94 10.70 -24.72
CA SER A 183 -5.56 10.49 -23.42
C SER A 183 -4.80 9.43 -22.62
N LEU A 184 -4.99 9.38 -21.31
CA LEU A 184 -4.44 8.30 -20.47
C LEU A 184 -5.14 6.97 -20.79
N ASP A 185 -4.36 5.90 -20.92
CA ASP A 185 -4.87 4.57 -21.20
C ASP A 185 -5.60 4.01 -19.96
N PRO A 186 -6.91 3.69 -20.05
CA PRO A 186 -7.68 3.19 -18.92
C PRO A 186 -7.19 1.86 -18.35
N MET A 187 -6.38 1.10 -19.09
CA MET A 187 -5.73 -0.11 -18.57
C MET A 187 -4.54 0.18 -17.65
N THR A 188 -4.08 1.42 -17.62
CA THR A 188 -2.94 1.85 -16.77
C THR A 188 -3.26 3.01 -15.86
N TRP A 189 -4.41 3.68 -16.05
CA TRP A 189 -4.91 4.81 -15.28
C TRP A 189 -6.42 4.70 -15.07
N PRO A 190 -6.99 5.01 -13.88
CA PRO A 190 -6.32 5.54 -12.68
C PRO A 190 -5.43 4.50 -11.98
N ASN A 191 -4.30 4.95 -11.44
CA ASN A 191 -3.33 4.09 -10.77
C ASN A 191 -2.59 4.88 -9.68
N VAL A 192 -2.62 4.37 -8.46
CA VAL A 192 -1.94 4.95 -7.30
C VAL A 192 -0.88 4.01 -6.71
N GLY A 193 -0.59 2.91 -7.39
CA GLY A 193 0.35 1.90 -6.93
C GLY A 193 1.75 2.46 -6.65
N VAL A 194 2.38 1.95 -5.60
CA VAL A 194 3.67 2.45 -5.11
C VAL A 194 4.79 2.41 -6.13
N GLY A 195 4.77 1.44 -7.05
CA GLY A 195 5.78 1.28 -8.11
C GLY A 195 5.36 1.82 -9.48
N ARG A 196 4.38 2.74 -9.53
CA ARG A 196 3.96 3.38 -10.78
C ARG A 196 5.15 4.01 -11.50
N ILE A 197 5.25 3.79 -12.81
CA ILE A 197 6.21 4.45 -13.68
C ILE A 197 5.47 5.51 -14.47
N ASN A 198 5.77 6.76 -14.18
CA ASN A 198 5.05 7.90 -14.72
C ASN A 198 5.48 8.25 -16.15
N LEU A 199 4.65 9.02 -16.87
CA LEU A 199 4.95 9.43 -18.24
C LEU A 199 6.21 10.29 -18.36
N ASP A 200 6.55 11.02 -17.31
CA ASP A 200 7.77 11.82 -17.18
C ASP A 200 9.02 11.00 -16.77
N GLY A 201 8.86 9.69 -16.63
CA GLY A 201 9.90 8.76 -16.22
C GLY A 201 10.17 8.69 -14.72
N SER A 202 9.50 9.53 -13.91
CA SER A 202 9.62 9.43 -12.46
C SER A 202 8.99 8.14 -11.94
N LEU A 203 9.50 7.65 -10.80
CA LEU A 203 9.09 6.38 -10.22
C LEU A 203 8.20 6.60 -9.01
N GLY A 204 7.10 5.87 -8.98
CA GLY A 204 6.23 5.73 -7.83
C GLY A 204 5.12 6.76 -7.71
N SER A 205 4.46 6.76 -6.55
CA SER A 205 3.34 7.63 -6.22
C SER A 205 3.34 7.97 -4.74
N CYS A 206 3.61 9.20 -4.40
CA CYS A 206 3.53 9.68 -3.01
C CYS A 206 2.11 9.55 -2.45
N THR A 207 1.11 9.61 -3.34
CA THR A 207 -0.31 9.50 -2.98
C THR A 207 -0.78 8.09 -2.65
N SER A 208 0.11 7.10 -2.71
CA SER A 208 -0.17 5.76 -2.18
C SER A 208 -0.32 5.76 -0.65
N CYS A 209 0.39 6.66 0.04
CA CYS A 209 0.40 6.77 1.50
C CYS A 209 -0.19 8.10 1.98
N HIS A 210 0.03 9.18 1.22
CA HIS A 210 -0.49 10.52 1.51
C HIS A 210 -1.72 10.78 0.63
N THR A 211 -2.89 10.44 1.14
CA THR A 211 -4.14 10.56 0.37
C THR A 211 -4.36 11.99 -0.10
N ARG A 212 -4.50 12.15 -1.41
CA ARG A 212 -4.87 13.44 -2.02
C ARG A 212 -6.34 13.74 -1.70
N HIS A 213 -6.70 14.97 -1.46
CA HIS A 213 -5.89 16.19 -1.59
C HIS A 213 -5.52 16.77 -0.23
N ARG A 214 -5.77 16.00 0.84
CA ARG A 214 -5.47 16.40 2.21
C ARG A 214 -4.01 16.20 2.58
N PHE A 215 -3.36 15.17 2.07
CA PHE A 215 -1.95 14.82 2.32
C PHE A 215 -1.64 14.75 3.83
N SER A 216 -2.52 14.07 4.57
CA SER A 216 -2.47 14.00 6.02
C SER A 216 -1.29 13.16 6.51
N VAL A 217 -0.50 13.71 7.43
CA VAL A 217 0.54 12.95 8.14
C VAL A 217 -0.11 11.92 9.07
N MET A 218 -1.27 12.24 9.66
CA MET A 218 -2.04 11.30 10.49
C MET A 218 -2.40 10.04 9.70
N GLU A 219 -2.94 10.20 8.49
CA GLU A 219 -3.30 9.04 7.65
C GLU A 219 -2.07 8.17 7.35
N ALA A 220 -0.94 8.79 6.95
CA ALA A 220 0.28 8.06 6.63
C ALA A 220 0.93 7.35 7.84
N ARG A 221 0.64 7.79 9.07
CA ARG A 221 1.13 7.18 10.31
C ARG A 221 0.28 6.02 10.81
N LYS A 222 -1.00 5.98 10.43
CA LYS A 222 -1.92 4.91 10.83
C LYS A 222 -1.62 3.62 10.07
N PRO A 223 -1.77 2.45 10.70
CA PRO A 223 -1.55 1.15 10.06
C PRO A 223 -2.37 0.95 8.79
N GLU A 224 -3.57 1.53 8.73
CA GLU A 224 -4.50 1.42 7.60
C GLU A 224 -3.90 1.96 6.29
N ALA A 225 -3.00 2.94 6.35
CA ALA A 225 -2.31 3.42 5.14
C ALA A 225 -1.46 2.33 4.48
N CYS A 226 -0.83 1.48 5.29
CA CYS A 226 -0.04 0.34 4.81
C CYS A 226 -0.95 -0.84 4.45
N GLY A 227 -1.98 -1.07 5.27
CA GLY A 227 -2.94 -2.15 5.15
C GLY A 227 -3.76 -2.14 3.87
N GLN A 228 -3.81 -1.04 3.12
CA GLN A 228 -4.44 -1.00 1.79
C GLN A 228 -3.76 -1.91 0.76
N CYS A 229 -2.48 -2.22 0.97
CA CYS A 229 -1.67 -3.04 0.08
C CYS A 229 -1.05 -4.23 0.80
N HIS A 230 -0.70 -4.08 2.08
CA HIS A 230 -0.10 -5.13 2.91
C HIS A 230 -1.18 -5.93 3.64
N LEU A 231 -1.96 -6.72 2.88
CA LEU A 231 -3.10 -7.52 3.36
C LEU A 231 -3.25 -8.80 2.55
N GLY A 232 -4.10 -9.67 3.04
CA GLY A 232 -4.51 -10.87 2.30
C GLY A 232 -3.64 -12.10 2.54
N PRO A 233 -3.85 -13.18 1.80
CA PRO A 233 -3.25 -14.48 2.11
C PRO A 233 -1.73 -14.53 1.96
N ASP A 234 -1.17 -13.67 1.13
CA ASP A 234 0.22 -13.72 0.68
C ASP A 234 1.16 -12.71 1.38
N HIS A 235 0.63 -11.62 1.88
CA HIS A 235 1.39 -10.62 2.64
C HIS A 235 0.53 -9.89 3.70
N PRO A 236 0.00 -10.65 4.68
CA PRO A 236 -1.00 -10.21 5.64
C PRO A 236 -0.40 -9.35 6.78
N GLN A 237 0.42 -8.35 6.46
CA GLN A 237 1.11 -7.61 7.52
C GLN A 237 0.15 -6.80 8.39
N ILE A 238 -0.98 -6.30 7.84
CA ILE A 238 -1.96 -5.58 8.65
C ILE A 238 -2.66 -6.53 9.62
N GLU A 239 -3.05 -7.71 9.16
CA GLU A 239 -3.70 -8.73 9.99
C GLU A 239 -2.74 -9.21 11.09
N ILE A 240 -1.49 -9.49 10.74
CA ILE A 240 -0.44 -9.87 11.70
C ILE A 240 -0.20 -8.77 12.73
N PHE A 241 -0.16 -7.50 12.28
CA PHE A 241 0.00 -6.36 13.18
C PHE A 241 -1.18 -6.26 14.16
N MET A 242 -2.42 -6.34 13.66
CA MET A 242 -3.62 -6.21 14.49
C MET A 242 -3.74 -7.33 15.55
N GLU A 243 -3.21 -8.51 15.28
CA GLU A 243 -3.16 -9.63 16.24
C GLU A 243 -1.93 -9.59 17.17
N SER A 244 -0.98 -8.71 16.91
CA SER A 244 0.19 -8.53 17.76
C SER A 244 -0.14 -7.68 19.01
N LYS A 245 0.73 -7.73 20.04
CA LYS A 245 0.59 -6.83 21.20
C LYS A 245 0.69 -5.34 20.83
N HIS A 246 1.38 -5.00 19.75
CA HIS A 246 1.40 -3.63 19.25
C HIS A 246 0.06 -3.23 18.65
N GLY A 247 -0.59 -4.13 17.92
CA GLY A 247 -1.95 -3.94 17.41
C GLY A 247 -2.99 -3.83 18.52
N ASP A 248 -2.88 -4.65 19.58
CA ASP A 248 -3.72 -4.53 20.78
C ASP A 248 -3.63 -3.12 21.38
N ILE A 249 -2.41 -2.61 21.56
CA ILE A 249 -2.18 -1.27 22.11
C ILE A 249 -2.73 -0.19 21.18
N TYR A 250 -2.52 -0.33 19.87
CA TYR A 250 -3.07 0.60 18.88
C TYR A 250 -4.59 0.61 18.90
N THR A 251 -5.21 -0.56 18.93
CA THR A 251 -6.69 -0.69 18.99
C THR A 251 -7.28 -0.08 20.26
N ALA A 252 -6.60 -0.27 21.39
CA ALA A 252 -7.09 0.22 22.68
C ALA A 252 -6.85 1.73 22.89
N PHE A 253 -5.78 2.28 22.36
CA PHE A 253 -5.30 3.63 22.71
C PHE A 253 -4.95 4.51 21.50
N GLY A 254 -5.23 4.08 20.29
CA GLY A 254 -4.88 4.83 19.08
C GLY A 254 -5.54 6.20 19.00
N ASP A 255 -6.71 6.36 19.61
CA ASP A 255 -7.41 7.66 19.66
C ASP A 255 -6.70 8.69 20.55
N GLU A 256 -5.85 8.22 21.47
CA GLU A 256 -5.05 9.07 22.36
C GLU A 256 -3.73 9.51 21.72
N TYR A 257 -3.36 8.95 20.57
CA TYR A 257 -2.07 9.27 19.93
C TYR A 257 -2.06 10.68 19.35
N ASN A 258 -0.96 11.38 19.53
CA ASN A 258 -0.71 12.67 18.87
C ASN A 258 -0.30 12.48 17.40
N TRP A 259 -1.26 12.08 16.58
CA TRP A 259 -1.05 11.81 15.16
C TRP A 259 -0.47 12.97 14.36
N ASN A 260 -0.70 14.20 14.83
CA ASN A 260 -0.30 15.43 14.15
C ASN A 260 1.01 16.02 14.67
N ALA A 261 1.74 15.34 15.55
CA ALA A 261 3.08 15.77 15.96
C ALA A 261 3.95 16.10 14.73
N ALA A 262 4.79 17.11 14.84
CA ALA A 262 5.64 17.53 13.73
C ALA A 262 6.54 16.37 13.24
N PRO A 263 6.89 16.32 11.95
CA PRO A 263 7.87 15.35 11.45
C PRO A 263 9.17 15.41 12.27
N GLY A 264 9.70 14.23 12.63
CA GLY A 264 10.90 14.09 13.43
C GLY A 264 10.74 14.28 14.95
N THR A 265 9.52 14.66 15.42
CA THR A 265 9.28 14.84 16.87
C THR A 265 8.33 13.78 17.45
N TRP A 266 7.78 12.89 16.64
CA TRP A 266 6.82 11.87 17.05
C TRP A 266 7.51 10.78 17.87
N SER A 267 7.24 10.74 19.19
CA SER A 267 8.08 10.06 20.19
C SER A 267 7.31 9.03 21.00
N ALA A 268 7.95 7.89 21.27
CA ALA A 268 7.41 6.85 22.13
C ALA A 268 7.19 7.35 23.57
N GLY A 269 6.08 6.95 24.18
CA GLY A 269 5.73 7.33 25.56
C GLY A 269 5.22 8.77 25.72
N VAL A 270 5.33 9.60 24.68
CA VAL A 270 4.80 10.97 24.67
C VAL A 270 3.65 11.07 23.67
N ASP A 271 3.90 10.73 22.41
CA ASP A 271 2.91 10.88 21.33
C ASP A 271 2.18 9.57 21.03
N PHE A 272 2.75 8.43 21.40
CA PHE A 272 2.14 7.11 21.20
C PHE A 272 2.63 6.10 22.26
N ARG A 273 1.78 5.11 22.56
CA ARG A 273 2.07 4.04 23.53
C ARG A 273 2.69 2.80 22.87
N GLY A 274 2.26 2.47 21.67
CA GLY A 274 2.76 1.36 20.87
C GLY A 274 3.09 1.79 19.45
N PRO A 275 4.11 1.19 18.82
CA PRO A 275 4.50 1.57 17.47
C PRO A 275 3.45 1.13 16.45
N THR A 276 3.33 1.91 15.36
CA THR A 276 2.64 1.51 14.13
C THR A 276 3.66 1.08 13.08
N CYS A 277 3.19 0.64 11.91
CA CYS A 277 4.05 0.31 10.78
C CYS A 277 5.00 1.46 10.44
N ALA A 278 4.48 2.70 10.46
CA ALA A 278 5.27 3.90 10.19
C ALA A 278 6.39 4.12 11.22
N VAL A 279 6.16 3.83 12.50
CA VAL A 279 7.21 3.95 13.53
C VAL A 279 8.36 2.99 13.25
N CYS A 280 8.04 1.72 12.98
CA CYS A 280 9.07 0.70 12.76
C CYS A 280 9.84 0.94 11.46
N HIS A 281 9.15 1.30 10.37
CA HIS A 281 9.74 1.29 9.03
C HIS A 281 10.13 2.65 8.49
N MET A 282 9.60 3.76 9.00
CA MET A 282 9.77 5.08 8.37
C MET A 282 10.11 6.20 9.35
N SER A 283 9.42 6.29 10.48
CA SER A 283 9.56 7.42 11.41
C SER A 283 10.91 7.44 12.11
N GLY A 284 11.35 8.64 12.52
CA GLY A 284 12.51 8.78 13.39
C GLY A 284 12.25 8.17 14.77
N ALA A 285 13.28 7.57 15.38
CA ALA A 285 13.22 7.03 16.73
C ALA A 285 14.63 7.04 17.35
N GLY A 286 14.81 7.73 18.47
CA GLY A 286 16.13 7.91 19.06
C GLY A 286 17.09 8.61 18.11
N THR A 287 18.17 7.93 17.72
CA THR A 287 19.17 8.42 16.76
C THR A 287 18.82 8.11 15.29
N VAL A 288 17.78 7.31 15.04
CA VAL A 288 17.37 6.93 13.70
C VAL A 288 16.49 8.03 13.11
N LEU A 289 16.88 8.56 11.96
CA LEU A 289 16.13 9.61 11.26
C LEU A 289 14.92 9.03 10.53
N THR A 290 13.91 9.87 10.29
CA THR A 290 12.80 9.56 9.37
C THR A 290 13.34 9.28 7.98
N SER A 291 12.82 8.24 7.33
CA SER A 291 13.17 7.87 5.97
C SER A 291 11.95 7.47 5.16
N HIS A 292 11.91 7.88 3.89
CA HIS A 292 10.95 7.39 2.90
C HIS A 292 11.50 6.22 2.07
N ASP A 293 12.67 5.72 2.44
CA ASP A 293 13.23 4.50 1.88
C ASP A 293 12.83 3.28 2.73
N VAL A 294 11.72 2.66 2.41
CA VAL A 294 11.22 1.45 3.11
C VAL A 294 12.11 0.22 2.91
N THR A 295 13.20 0.33 2.14
CA THR A 295 14.23 -0.71 2.05
C THR A 295 15.12 -0.73 3.30
N GLU A 296 15.20 0.41 3.99
CA GLU A 296 15.94 0.53 5.25
C GLU A 296 15.32 -0.33 6.36
N ARG A 297 16.12 -0.65 7.36
CA ARG A 297 15.73 -1.39 8.58
C ARG A 297 15.32 -2.85 8.34
N LEU A 298 15.50 -3.38 7.14
CA LEU A 298 15.24 -4.77 6.82
C LEU A 298 16.51 -5.62 6.97
N ALA A 299 16.36 -6.79 7.58
CA ALA A 299 17.46 -7.76 7.73
C ALA A 299 17.26 -9.05 6.94
N TRP A 300 16.05 -9.25 6.40
CA TRP A 300 15.69 -10.38 5.57
C TRP A 300 14.72 -9.98 4.46
N GLU A 301 14.85 -10.62 3.32
CA GLU A 301 13.87 -10.62 2.25
C GLU A 301 12.89 -11.77 2.45
N SER A 302 11.99 -11.60 3.40
CA SER A 302 11.01 -12.65 3.75
C SER A 302 9.82 -12.71 2.79
N GLN A 303 9.68 -11.76 1.86
CA GLN A 303 8.71 -11.86 0.76
C GLN A 303 9.22 -12.71 -0.41
N ALA A 304 10.52 -12.89 -0.53
CA ALA A 304 11.10 -13.73 -1.55
C ALA A 304 10.77 -15.22 -1.32
N PRO A 305 10.73 -16.05 -2.39
CA PRO A 305 10.55 -17.49 -2.25
C PRO A 305 11.54 -18.11 -1.26
N LEU A 306 12.82 -17.87 -1.47
CA LEU A 306 13.89 -18.19 -0.52
C LEU A 306 14.25 -16.93 0.25
N SER A 307 14.21 -16.98 1.59
CA SER A 307 14.68 -15.86 2.41
C SER A 307 16.19 -15.67 2.21
N VAL A 308 16.57 -14.45 1.85
CA VAL A 308 17.97 -14.03 1.69
C VAL A 308 18.21 -12.73 2.44
N ARG A 309 19.47 -12.39 2.66
CA ARG A 309 19.82 -11.06 3.16
C ARG A 309 19.56 -10.01 2.06
N PRO A 310 19.11 -8.79 2.41
CA PRO A 310 18.73 -7.77 1.41
C PRO A 310 19.82 -7.46 0.37
N GLU A 311 21.09 -7.46 0.78
CA GLU A 311 22.22 -7.27 -0.14
C GLU A 311 22.40 -8.41 -1.15
N ASN A 312 21.84 -9.59 -0.86
CA ASN A 312 21.89 -10.77 -1.72
C ASN A 312 20.59 -10.96 -2.54
N PHE A 313 19.65 -10.06 -2.42
CA PHE A 313 18.38 -10.11 -3.16
C PHE A 313 18.57 -9.65 -4.60
N LYS A 314 18.82 -10.57 -5.50
CA LYS A 314 19.18 -10.30 -6.91
C LYS A 314 18.26 -9.33 -7.66
N PRO A 315 16.91 -9.38 -7.53
CA PRO A 315 16.04 -8.43 -8.21
C PRO A 315 16.28 -6.98 -7.83
N PHE A 316 16.66 -6.74 -6.56
CA PHE A 316 16.92 -5.40 -6.03
C PHE A 316 17.87 -5.48 -4.82
N PRO A 317 19.19 -5.64 -5.05
CA PRO A 317 20.15 -5.73 -3.97
C PRO A 317 20.22 -4.45 -3.14
N ALA A 318 20.12 -4.57 -1.83
CA ALA A 318 20.33 -3.45 -0.94
C ALA A 318 21.80 -2.97 -1.00
N LYS A 319 21.98 -1.66 -0.95
CA LYS A 319 23.33 -1.04 -0.94
C LYS A 319 23.99 -1.04 0.42
N VAL A 320 23.20 -1.22 1.47
CA VAL A 320 23.62 -1.21 2.86
C VAL A 320 23.49 -2.63 3.42
N ASN A 321 24.46 -3.03 4.21
CA ASN A 321 24.52 -4.34 4.85
C ASN A 321 23.36 -4.52 5.83
N HIS A 322 22.78 -5.72 5.89
CA HIS A 322 21.63 -6.05 6.74
C HIS A 322 21.89 -5.86 8.26
N GLU A 323 23.12 -5.98 8.73
CA GLU A 323 23.43 -5.76 10.16
C GLU A 323 23.32 -4.28 10.52
N THR A 324 23.75 -3.38 9.62
CA THR A 324 23.56 -1.94 9.76
C THR A 324 22.07 -1.59 9.81
N GLU A 325 21.28 -2.15 8.91
CA GLU A 325 19.84 -1.92 8.85
C GLU A 325 19.10 -2.54 10.05
N ARG A 326 19.51 -3.73 10.48
CA ARG A 326 19.06 -4.34 11.73
C ARG A 326 19.40 -3.47 12.93
N GLY A 327 20.57 -2.87 12.94
CA GLY A 327 20.99 -1.92 13.99
C GLY A 327 19.99 -0.78 14.12
N LYS A 328 19.56 -0.18 13.02
CA LYS A 328 18.53 0.88 13.03
C LYS A 328 17.20 0.36 13.59
N MET A 329 16.74 -0.82 13.17
CA MET A 329 15.51 -1.41 13.71
C MET A 329 15.62 -1.70 15.20
N LYS A 330 16.76 -2.19 15.67
CA LYS A 330 17.01 -2.39 17.10
C LYS A 330 16.94 -1.09 17.90
N GLU A 331 17.41 0.04 17.35
CA GLU A 331 17.26 1.35 18.00
C GLU A 331 15.79 1.76 18.13
N VAL A 332 14.96 1.47 17.13
CA VAL A 332 13.51 1.67 17.22
C VAL A 332 12.91 0.82 18.35
N CYS A 333 13.22 -0.48 18.39
CA CYS A 333 12.72 -1.39 19.42
C CYS A 333 13.14 -0.93 20.84
N LYS A 334 14.37 -0.45 20.99
CA LYS A 334 14.93 -0.02 22.29
C LYS A 334 14.28 1.23 22.87
N GLN A 335 13.41 1.93 22.12
CA GLN A 335 12.62 3.01 22.71
C GLN A 335 11.66 2.52 23.80
N CYS A 336 11.31 1.23 23.77
CA CYS A 336 10.37 0.60 24.72
C CYS A 336 10.93 -0.68 25.35
N HIS A 337 11.86 -1.40 24.69
CA HIS A 337 12.32 -2.72 25.11
C HIS A 337 13.79 -2.72 25.52
N GLY A 338 14.13 -3.56 26.50
CA GLY A 338 15.52 -3.76 26.92
C GLY A 338 16.37 -4.45 25.85
N LYS A 339 17.67 -4.13 25.84
CA LYS A 339 18.62 -4.59 24.82
C LYS A 339 18.63 -6.12 24.64
N VAL A 340 18.67 -6.89 25.74
CA VAL A 340 18.73 -8.37 25.70
C VAL A 340 17.48 -8.92 25.03
N TRP A 341 16.31 -8.43 25.41
CA TRP A 341 15.04 -8.84 24.82
C TRP A 341 14.99 -8.57 23.29
N VAL A 342 15.49 -7.40 22.87
CA VAL A 342 15.57 -7.05 21.44
C VAL A 342 16.53 -7.97 20.70
N ASP A 343 17.72 -8.24 21.25
CA ASP A 343 18.70 -9.10 20.63
C ASP A 343 18.19 -10.55 20.49
N ASP A 344 17.54 -11.08 21.53
CA ASP A 344 16.96 -12.44 21.54
C ASP A 344 15.83 -12.59 20.51
N HIS A 345 15.04 -11.52 20.28
CA HIS A 345 14.03 -11.52 19.22
C HIS A 345 14.68 -11.74 17.84
N PHE A 346 15.72 -10.98 17.52
CA PHE A 346 16.37 -11.08 16.21
C PHE A 346 17.12 -12.42 16.03
N VAL A 347 17.63 -13.02 17.09
CA VAL A 347 18.18 -14.39 17.05
C VAL A 347 17.10 -15.40 16.68
N LYS A 348 15.90 -15.30 17.28
CA LYS A 348 14.76 -16.18 16.95
C LYS A 348 14.28 -15.95 15.52
N TYR A 349 14.19 -14.70 15.11
CA TYR A 349 13.75 -14.37 13.75
C TYR A 349 14.71 -14.89 12.68
N ASP A 350 16.03 -14.82 12.91
CA ASP A 350 17.02 -15.43 12.02
C ASP A 350 16.77 -16.92 11.86
N LYS A 351 16.61 -17.63 12.99
CA LYS A 351 16.36 -19.08 12.99
C LYS A 351 15.05 -19.47 12.30
N VAL A 352 14.01 -18.63 12.38
CA VAL A 352 12.75 -18.87 11.65
C VAL A 352 12.97 -18.82 10.14
N ASN A 353 13.71 -17.82 9.64
CA ASN A 353 14.01 -17.74 8.20
C ASN A 353 14.89 -18.91 7.73
N GLU A 354 15.89 -19.29 8.52
CA GLU A 354 16.75 -20.44 8.23
C GLU A 354 15.95 -21.75 8.24
N ALA A 355 15.13 -21.99 9.26
CA ALA A 355 14.28 -23.18 9.35
C ALA A 355 13.29 -23.28 8.20
N TYR A 356 12.64 -22.18 7.83
CA TYR A 356 11.76 -22.15 6.66
C TYR A 356 12.53 -22.53 5.39
N ASN A 357 13.69 -21.92 5.16
CA ASN A 357 14.52 -22.23 4.00
C ASN A 357 14.93 -23.69 3.93
N ASP A 358 15.40 -24.26 5.04
CA ASP A 358 16.05 -25.56 5.06
C ASP A 358 15.06 -26.73 5.18
N ILE A 359 13.96 -26.53 5.91
CA ILE A 359 12.97 -27.58 6.16
C ILE A 359 11.89 -27.62 5.08
N TYR A 360 11.47 -26.46 4.56
CA TYR A 360 10.33 -26.39 3.65
C TYR A 360 10.72 -26.01 2.23
N PHE A 361 11.32 -24.83 2.05
CA PHE A 361 11.51 -24.29 0.70
C PHE A 361 12.50 -25.09 -0.15
N LYS A 362 13.73 -25.30 0.35
CA LYS A 362 14.77 -25.98 -0.44
C LYS A 362 14.39 -27.41 -0.82
N PRO A 363 13.83 -28.26 0.09
CA PRO A 363 13.38 -29.59 -0.29
C PRO A 363 12.23 -29.57 -1.30
N ALA A 364 11.22 -28.71 -1.11
CA ALA A 364 10.10 -28.60 -2.04
C ALA A 364 10.59 -28.11 -3.41
N LYS A 365 11.47 -27.09 -3.45
CA LYS A 365 12.04 -26.60 -4.71
C LYS A 365 12.84 -27.67 -5.45
N LYS A 366 13.63 -28.46 -4.73
CA LYS A 366 14.35 -29.56 -5.32
C LYS A 366 13.41 -30.60 -5.94
N MET A 367 12.35 -30.97 -5.25
CA MET A 367 11.33 -31.88 -5.79
C MET A 367 10.66 -31.32 -7.03
N LEU A 368 10.25 -30.06 -7.02
CA LEU A 368 9.67 -29.41 -8.19
C LEU A 368 10.62 -29.44 -9.40
N ASP A 369 11.92 -29.15 -9.18
CA ASP A 369 12.93 -29.19 -10.23
C ASP A 369 13.14 -30.63 -10.77
N ASP A 370 13.13 -31.63 -9.90
CA ASP A 370 13.23 -33.04 -10.27
C ASP A 370 12.02 -33.48 -11.12
N LEU A 371 10.80 -33.03 -10.78
CA LEU A 371 9.57 -33.31 -11.54
C LEU A 371 9.63 -32.69 -12.95
N TYR A 372 10.08 -31.43 -13.06
CA TYR A 372 10.31 -30.79 -14.35
C TYR A 372 11.39 -31.49 -15.18
N ALA A 373 12.51 -31.85 -14.56
CA ALA A 373 13.61 -32.55 -15.24
C ALA A 373 13.18 -33.92 -15.79
N LYS A 374 12.24 -34.58 -15.13
CA LYS A 374 11.65 -35.86 -15.57
C LYS A 374 10.49 -35.68 -16.56
N GLY A 375 10.08 -34.48 -16.87
CA GLY A 375 8.94 -34.20 -17.75
C GLY A 375 7.59 -34.65 -17.16
N LEU A 376 7.49 -34.75 -15.85
CA LEU A 376 6.27 -35.09 -15.13
C LEU A 376 5.37 -33.88 -14.90
N LEU A 377 5.93 -32.69 -14.89
CA LEU A 377 5.26 -31.37 -14.93
C LEU A 377 5.75 -30.59 -16.15
N ASP A 378 4.94 -29.65 -16.65
CA ASP A 378 5.27 -28.79 -17.79
C ASP A 378 5.74 -27.39 -17.36
N LYS A 379 7.02 -27.21 -17.18
CA LYS A 379 7.62 -25.93 -16.79
C LYS A 379 7.26 -24.75 -17.72
N SER A 380 6.84 -25.01 -18.96
CA SER A 380 6.47 -23.95 -19.92
C SER A 380 5.10 -23.35 -19.64
N LYS A 381 4.28 -24.02 -18.83
CA LYS A 381 2.89 -23.67 -18.52
C LYS A 381 2.65 -23.66 -17.02
N PHE A 382 3.42 -22.88 -16.28
CA PHE A 382 3.27 -22.78 -14.84
C PHE A 382 1.82 -22.47 -14.43
N PHE A 383 1.28 -23.15 -13.42
CA PHE A 383 -0.09 -23.15 -12.91
C PHE A 383 -1.11 -23.93 -13.75
N ASP A 384 -0.70 -24.89 -14.55
CA ASP A 384 -1.60 -25.83 -15.19
C ASP A 384 -1.67 -27.20 -14.46
N GLU A 385 -0.85 -27.41 -13.42
CA GLU A 385 -0.88 -28.58 -12.54
C GLU A 385 -1.00 -28.20 -11.06
N GLU A 386 -1.74 -29.02 -10.31
CA GLU A 386 -2.04 -28.84 -8.88
C GLU A 386 -0.76 -28.68 -8.03
N LEU A 387 0.27 -29.47 -8.30
CA LEU A 387 1.52 -29.42 -7.54
C LEU A 387 2.26 -28.09 -7.72
N GLU A 388 2.11 -27.41 -8.83
CA GLU A 388 2.69 -26.07 -9.02
C GLU A 388 1.95 -25.04 -8.16
N VAL A 389 0.63 -25.16 -8.04
CA VAL A 389 -0.19 -24.32 -7.15
C VAL A 389 0.20 -24.61 -5.70
N GLU A 390 0.31 -25.88 -5.28
CA GLU A 390 0.72 -26.24 -3.93
C GLU A 390 2.13 -25.73 -3.58
N PHE A 391 3.08 -25.84 -4.52
CA PHE A 391 4.42 -25.26 -4.32
C PHE A 391 4.37 -23.76 -4.19
N TYR A 392 3.55 -23.08 -5.02
CA TYR A 392 3.39 -21.64 -4.96
C TYR A 392 2.81 -21.20 -3.61
N GLU A 393 1.72 -21.82 -3.16
CA GLU A 393 1.10 -21.51 -1.88
C GLU A 393 2.03 -21.76 -0.70
N LEU A 394 2.80 -22.86 -0.71
CA LEU A 394 3.76 -23.21 0.32
C LEU A 394 4.71 -22.03 0.65
N TRP A 395 5.26 -21.38 -0.37
CA TRP A 395 6.21 -20.30 -0.15
C TRP A 395 5.56 -18.92 -0.13
N HIS A 396 4.55 -18.71 -0.98
CA HIS A 396 3.93 -17.42 -1.22
C HIS A 396 2.91 -17.05 -0.15
N HIS A 397 2.16 -18.02 0.35
CA HIS A 397 1.17 -17.81 1.40
C HIS A 397 1.72 -18.25 2.77
N GLU A 398 1.80 -19.54 3.02
CA GLU A 398 2.12 -20.09 4.35
C GLU A 398 3.51 -19.73 4.82
N GLY A 399 4.49 -19.83 3.93
CA GLY A 399 5.87 -19.48 4.26
C GLY A 399 6.07 -18.00 4.59
N ARG A 400 5.37 -17.10 3.89
CA ARG A 400 5.38 -15.68 4.22
C ARG A 400 4.71 -15.40 5.55
N ARG A 401 3.55 -16.01 5.82
CA ARG A 401 2.84 -15.86 7.10
C ARG A 401 3.70 -16.26 8.28
N ALA A 402 4.38 -17.42 8.20
CA ALA A 402 5.28 -17.88 9.25
C ALA A 402 6.40 -16.86 9.53
N ARG A 403 7.05 -16.36 8.49
CA ARG A 403 8.19 -15.44 8.62
C ARG A 403 7.77 -14.04 9.08
N PHE A 404 6.66 -13.52 8.57
CA PHE A 404 6.11 -12.22 8.98
C PHE A 404 5.53 -12.27 10.39
N GLY A 405 4.82 -13.34 10.75
CA GLY A 405 4.34 -13.57 12.10
C GLY A 405 5.48 -13.54 13.11
N ALA A 406 6.58 -14.24 12.81
CA ALA A 406 7.78 -14.23 13.66
C ALA A 406 8.45 -12.85 13.70
N ALA A 407 8.52 -12.14 12.57
CA ALA A 407 9.12 -10.80 12.52
C ALA A 407 8.36 -9.79 13.38
N MET A 408 7.05 -9.86 13.42
CA MET A 408 6.16 -8.92 14.13
C MET A 408 5.59 -9.49 15.45
N MET A 409 6.09 -10.65 15.89
CA MET A 409 5.71 -11.29 17.18
C MET A 409 4.20 -11.58 17.29
N ALA A 410 3.60 -12.07 16.22
CA ALA A 410 2.23 -12.55 16.19
C ALA A 410 2.24 -14.10 16.20
N PRO A 411 2.03 -14.74 17.35
CA PRO A 411 2.23 -16.18 17.50
C PRO A 411 1.24 -17.01 16.70
N ASP A 412 0.00 -16.55 16.51
CA ASP A 412 -0.99 -17.25 15.72
C ASP A 412 -0.59 -17.33 14.23
N TYR A 413 -0.18 -16.20 13.65
CA TYR A 413 0.34 -16.17 12.29
C TYR A 413 1.66 -16.93 12.12
N THR A 414 2.50 -16.98 13.15
CA THR A 414 3.73 -17.78 13.10
C THR A 414 3.40 -19.27 13.08
N TRP A 415 2.45 -19.72 13.91
CA TRP A 415 2.14 -21.11 14.15
C TRP A 415 1.00 -21.63 13.27
N TRP A 416 -0.26 -21.23 13.53
CA TRP A 416 -1.44 -21.82 12.88
C TRP A 416 -1.56 -21.44 11.41
N HIS A 417 -1.40 -20.18 11.07
CA HIS A 417 -1.47 -19.69 9.70
C HIS A 417 -0.13 -19.84 8.94
N GLY A 418 0.96 -20.07 9.66
CA GLY A 418 2.31 -20.21 9.12
C GLY A 418 2.81 -21.64 9.13
N PHE A 419 3.60 -22.04 10.13
CA PHE A 419 4.30 -23.33 10.12
C PHE A 419 3.40 -24.55 10.11
N TYR A 420 2.23 -24.50 10.72
CA TYR A 420 1.27 -25.60 10.64
C TYR A 420 0.78 -25.81 9.20
N GLU A 421 0.36 -24.75 8.54
CA GLU A 421 -0.07 -24.84 7.14
C GLU A 421 1.10 -25.14 6.18
N CYS A 422 2.30 -24.56 6.42
CA CYS A 422 3.52 -24.97 5.71
C CYS A 422 3.73 -26.49 5.75
N LYS A 423 3.58 -27.09 6.93
CA LYS A 423 3.78 -28.52 7.11
C LYS A 423 2.72 -29.31 6.34
N LYS A 424 1.44 -28.94 6.44
CA LYS A 424 0.35 -29.58 5.68
C LYS A 424 0.63 -29.54 4.19
N ARG A 425 0.92 -28.35 3.68
CA ARG A 425 1.20 -28.13 2.25
C ARG A 425 2.43 -28.91 1.79
N PHE A 426 3.49 -28.91 2.60
CA PHE A 426 4.72 -29.65 2.30
C PHE A 426 4.48 -31.17 2.23
N VAL A 427 3.66 -31.72 3.14
CA VAL A 427 3.31 -33.14 3.12
C VAL A 427 2.52 -33.47 1.86
N SER A 428 1.44 -32.72 1.56
CA SER A 428 0.61 -32.95 0.36
C SER A 428 1.46 -32.85 -0.92
N PHE A 429 2.22 -31.79 -1.07
CA PHE A 429 3.13 -31.59 -2.21
C PHE A 429 4.14 -32.75 -2.38
N THR A 430 4.74 -33.19 -1.26
CA THR A 430 5.74 -34.27 -1.27
C THR A 430 5.12 -35.62 -1.62
N GLU A 431 3.95 -35.94 -1.08
CA GLU A 431 3.22 -37.17 -1.37
C GLU A 431 2.80 -37.21 -2.85
N GLY A 432 2.20 -36.15 -3.34
CA GLY A 432 1.84 -36.01 -4.75
C GLY A 432 3.03 -36.15 -5.70
N GLY A 433 4.13 -35.43 -5.40
CA GLY A 433 5.35 -35.51 -6.18
C GLY A 433 5.96 -36.94 -6.22
N ASN A 434 6.01 -37.60 -5.06
CA ASN A 434 6.48 -39.01 -4.99
C ASN A 434 5.58 -39.95 -5.77
N ASP A 435 4.28 -39.76 -5.77
CA ASP A 435 3.34 -40.56 -6.54
C ASP A 435 3.58 -40.46 -8.05
N LEU A 436 3.76 -39.21 -8.55
CA LEU A 436 4.11 -38.99 -9.96
C LEU A 436 5.44 -39.68 -10.34
N ILE A 437 6.45 -39.56 -9.50
CA ILE A 437 7.76 -40.19 -9.74
C ILE A 437 7.66 -41.70 -9.73
N LYS A 438 6.98 -42.29 -8.73
CA LYS A 438 6.84 -43.72 -8.56
C LYS A 438 6.11 -44.42 -9.74
N HIS A 439 5.08 -43.77 -10.23
CA HIS A 439 4.26 -44.32 -11.31
C HIS A 439 4.66 -43.86 -12.70
N ASN A 440 5.67 -42.98 -12.80
CA ASN A 440 6.11 -42.33 -14.03
C ASN A 440 4.94 -41.71 -14.82
N LYS A 441 4.00 -41.13 -14.09
CA LYS A 441 2.74 -40.63 -14.61
C LYS A 441 2.84 -39.09 -14.74
N LYS A 442 2.55 -38.55 -15.92
CA LYS A 442 2.42 -37.11 -16.08
C LYS A 442 1.26 -36.60 -15.24
N ALA A 443 1.41 -35.43 -14.67
CA ALA A 443 0.35 -34.76 -13.97
C ALA A 443 -0.86 -34.53 -14.88
N TYR A 444 -2.03 -34.46 -14.29
CA TYR A 444 -3.25 -34.13 -15.02
C TYR A 444 -3.19 -32.69 -15.46
N LYS A 445 -3.41 -32.45 -16.75
CA LYS A 445 -3.51 -31.06 -17.25
C LYS A 445 -4.69 -30.35 -16.62
N ALA A 446 -4.45 -29.16 -16.06
CA ALA A 446 -5.51 -28.27 -15.66
C ALA A 446 -6.39 -27.87 -16.86
N ILE A 447 -7.61 -27.48 -16.58
CA ILE A 447 -8.57 -27.00 -17.57
C ILE A 447 -7.97 -25.79 -18.28
N ASP A 448 -7.96 -25.81 -19.61
CA ASP A 448 -7.65 -24.61 -20.39
C ASP A 448 -8.74 -23.56 -20.11
N PHE A 449 -8.40 -22.51 -19.40
CA PHE A 449 -9.33 -21.41 -19.18
C PHE A 449 -9.63 -20.72 -20.51
N PRO A 450 -10.90 -20.48 -20.85
CA PRO A 450 -11.23 -19.73 -22.06
C PRO A 450 -10.60 -18.33 -21.98
N ALA A 451 -9.98 -17.92 -23.08
CA ALA A 451 -9.45 -16.58 -23.19
C ALA A 451 -10.57 -15.56 -22.95
N ALA A 452 -10.32 -14.61 -22.03
CA ALA A 452 -11.26 -13.52 -21.81
C ALA A 452 -11.51 -12.77 -23.13
N THR A 453 -12.78 -12.52 -23.45
CA THR A 453 -13.15 -11.77 -24.63
C THR A 453 -12.65 -10.34 -24.52
N GLY A 454 -11.65 -9.99 -25.30
CA GLY A 454 -11.05 -8.66 -25.34
C GLY A 454 -9.66 -8.58 -24.71
N ASN A 455 -8.67 -8.63 -25.56
CA ASN A 455 -7.26 -8.36 -25.29
C ASN A 455 -6.53 -9.35 -24.38
N THR A 456 -6.25 -10.51 -24.92
CA THR A 456 -5.55 -11.63 -24.28
C THR A 456 -4.04 -11.65 -24.56
N THR A 457 -3.45 -10.56 -25.00
CA THR A 457 -2.01 -10.52 -25.21
C THR A 457 -1.28 -10.66 -23.87
N ARG A 458 -0.74 -11.85 -23.63
CA ARG A 458 0.18 -12.09 -22.51
C ARG A 458 1.29 -11.04 -22.57
N PRO A 459 1.64 -10.39 -21.46
CA PRO A 459 2.57 -9.25 -21.47
C PRO A 459 4.04 -9.61 -21.72
N ALA A 460 4.33 -10.74 -22.35
CA ALA A 460 5.69 -11.08 -22.78
C ALA A 460 6.36 -9.98 -23.64
N GLN A 461 5.56 -9.05 -24.17
CA GLN A 461 6.03 -7.93 -25.00
C GLN A 461 6.05 -6.57 -24.31
N VAL A 462 5.55 -6.45 -23.07
CA VAL A 462 5.49 -5.14 -22.38
C VAL A 462 6.83 -4.79 -21.70
N PHE A 463 7.66 -5.78 -21.45
CA PHE A 463 9.00 -5.56 -20.93
C PHE A 463 9.99 -5.80 -22.05
N GLY A 464 10.32 -4.75 -22.76
CA GLY A 464 11.53 -4.74 -23.55
C GLY A 464 12.64 -5.29 -22.67
N THR A 465 13.21 -6.41 -23.07
CA THR A 465 14.49 -6.85 -22.53
C THR A 465 15.41 -5.66 -22.66
N GLY A 466 15.68 -4.97 -21.54
CA GLY A 466 16.68 -3.93 -21.52
C GLY A 466 17.99 -4.59 -21.95
N LYS A 467 18.40 -4.31 -23.18
CA LYS A 467 19.77 -4.42 -23.61
C LYS A 467 20.53 -3.22 -23.09
#